data_18eee6a9a66892007223d6eff9dd5d89
#
_entry.id   18eee6a9a66892007223d6eff9dd5d89
#
_cell.length_a   1.000
_cell.length_b   1.000
_cell.length_c   1.000
_cell.angle_alpha   90.00
_cell.angle_beta   90.00
_cell.angle_gamma   90.00
#
_symmetry.space_group_name_H-M   'P 1'
#
loop_
_entity.id
_entity.type
_entity.pdbx_description
1 polymer ?
#
loop_
_entity_poly.entity_id
_entity_poly.type
_entity_poly.pdbx_seq_one_letter_code
_entity_poly.pdbx_strand_id
1 'polypeptide(L)'
;MKKQVSLLTLTAALLLGACSTYEEVPATSGDGATAVGFLADIAPREQSRADINVDFGTGLTGTWNGEDKLGVLANDFSKLLQFTYTTDSKAFTGSLFGSAGTWAYRAFYPHNGNATVSGTTVTVPFSALRTQNGNKYNSEFDIMAADAITHNNAKPGKTPEGNAVKFNLHRITSILALKLQGGAASEKIASVMLTSKKPIASEKLTFTVPSDPNATYDPSAITPKLVVEGTSAMGSPISINSEHITVTYADGTAPSADYSETFFNVLPDDSYGDLTFSACTDKGNAASFTITRTTPVVANWVYTVERTAPFTKAAAPTVEWIGHEDLTTPTELLESGNSADIRVSAPGGIKSMQVDITSSVLTTPMEGSEQNLLEAVKLAPSMELTNPANNDMAAALAGFGFPTPAQLLNQQHVYFQIGGLIDMLAMVCAEVTETTNSDFKFTVTDNAGQKTVITLKYVKTVVSPITYNNDADLWANTASFTLNIPADATSVSVQYRIKGQTTWN
;
A
#
# COMPACT_ATOMS: atom_id res chain seq x y z
N MET A 1 29.60 17.05 20.79
CA MET A 1 29.86 17.60 19.44
C MET A 1 30.20 16.55 18.35
N LYS A 2 31.18 15.65 18.49
CA LYS A 2 31.51 14.69 17.39
C LYS A 2 30.50 13.58 17.15
N LYS A 3 29.63 13.21 18.10
CA LYS A 3 28.59 12.16 17.95
C LYS A 3 27.34 12.63 17.21
N GLN A 4 26.93 13.89 17.34
CA GLN A 4 25.74 14.44 16.66
C GLN A 4 25.90 14.57 15.14
N VAL A 5 27.11 14.89 14.65
CA VAL A 5 27.41 14.92 13.22
C VAL A 5 27.34 13.53 12.58
N SER A 6 27.66 12.48 13.36
CA SER A 6 27.59 11.08 12.88
C SER A 6 26.14 10.58 12.76
N LEU A 7 25.21 11.11 13.56
CA LEU A 7 23.79 10.73 13.52
C LEU A 7 23.08 11.34 12.29
N LEU A 8 23.39 12.59 11.96
CA LEU A 8 22.82 13.26 10.77
C LEU A 8 23.25 12.58 9.45
N THR A 9 24.49 12.10 9.38
CA THR A 9 24.98 11.37 8.20
C THR A 9 24.37 9.96 8.09
N LEU A 10 24.01 9.33 9.19
CA LEU A 10 23.36 8.02 9.15
C LEU A 10 21.88 8.12 8.73
N THR A 11 21.17 9.17 9.17
CA THR A 11 19.76 9.40 8.80
C THR A 11 19.63 9.75 7.30
N ALA A 12 20.56 10.55 6.75
CA ALA A 12 20.60 10.86 5.34
C ALA A 12 20.94 9.64 4.45
N ALA A 13 21.76 8.70 4.95
CA ALA A 13 22.10 7.47 4.23
C ALA A 13 20.96 6.45 4.21
N LEU A 14 20.09 6.43 5.22
CA LEU A 14 18.91 5.56 5.29
C LEU A 14 17.77 6.02 4.36
N LEU A 15 17.66 7.33 4.11
CA LEU A 15 16.66 7.88 3.17
C LEU A 15 17.04 7.70 1.69
N LEU A 16 18.31 7.47 1.38
CA LEU A 16 18.79 7.24 0.01
C LEU A 16 18.74 5.78 -0.44
N GLY A 17 18.47 4.83 0.47
CA GLY A 17 18.42 3.40 0.17
C GLY A 17 17.09 2.88 -0.38
N ALA A 18 16.03 3.68 -0.40
CA ALA A 18 14.68 3.24 -0.79
C ALA A 18 14.33 3.51 -2.27
N CYS A 19 15.20 4.16 -3.04
CA CYS A 19 15.08 4.19 -4.50
C CYS A 19 15.88 3.00 -5.08
N SER A 20 15.27 1.83 -5.16
CA SER A 20 15.67 0.87 -6.17
C SER A 20 15.25 1.47 -7.51
N THR A 21 16.11 2.28 -8.11
CA THR A 21 16.05 2.54 -9.53
C THR A 21 16.10 1.19 -10.21
N TYR A 22 14.97 0.75 -10.72
CA TYR A 22 14.94 -0.23 -11.78
C TYR A 22 15.73 0.42 -12.92
N GLU A 23 16.98 0.04 -13.09
CA GLU A 23 17.64 0.28 -14.36
C GLU A 23 16.79 -0.45 -15.40
N GLU A 24 16.00 0.30 -16.18
CA GLU A 24 15.71 -0.14 -17.54
C GLU A 24 17.08 -0.49 -18.12
N VAL A 25 17.32 -1.79 -18.26
CA VAL A 25 18.48 -2.23 -19.03
C VAL A 25 18.27 -1.61 -20.40
N PRO A 26 19.07 -0.59 -20.78
CA PRO A 26 18.93 -0.02 -22.12
C PRO A 26 18.98 -1.22 -23.04
N ALA A 27 18.11 -1.26 -24.04
CA ALA A 27 18.22 -2.19 -25.14
C ALA A 27 19.58 -1.94 -25.80
N THR A 28 20.64 -2.47 -25.19
CA THR A 28 21.93 -2.53 -25.85
C THR A 28 21.68 -3.47 -27.00
N SER A 29 21.73 -2.91 -28.19
CA SER A 29 21.89 -3.61 -29.47
C SER A 29 23.21 -4.39 -29.42
N GLY A 30 23.28 -5.39 -28.52
CA GLY A 30 24.35 -6.37 -28.45
C GLY A 30 23.94 -7.53 -29.36
N ASP A 31 24.89 -7.95 -30.18
CA ASP A 31 24.79 -9.09 -31.07
C ASP A 31 23.99 -10.25 -30.48
N GLY A 32 22.80 -10.53 -31.02
CA GLY A 32 22.01 -11.72 -30.70
C GLY A 32 20.56 -11.53 -30.24
N ALA A 33 20.11 -10.30 -29.97
CA ALA A 33 18.69 -10.07 -29.68
C ALA A 33 17.85 -10.05 -30.96
N THR A 34 16.74 -10.75 -30.93
CA THR A 34 15.89 -10.87 -32.10
C THR A 34 14.46 -10.39 -31.83
N ALA A 35 13.93 -9.54 -32.72
CA ALA A 35 12.54 -9.10 -32.69
C ALA A 35 11.59 -10.30 -32.89
N VAL A 36 10.62 -10.47 -32.00
CA VAL A 36 9.62 -11.52 -32.02
C VAL A 36 8.25 -10.93 -31.80
N GLY A 37 7.23 -11.47 -32.45
CA GLY A 37 5.83 -11.14 -32.22
C GLY A 37 5.07 -12.34 -31.70
N PHE A 38 4.19 -12.11 -30.71
CA PHE A 38 3.25 -13.11 -30.21
C PHE A 38 1.82 -12.65 -30.44
N LEU A 39 0.96 -13.59 -30.85
CA LEU A 39 -0.48 -13.37 -30.86
C LEU A 39 -1.04 -13.72 -29.49
N ALA A 40 -2.09 -13.04 -29.08
CA ALA A 40 -2.81 -13.40 -27.87
C ALA A 40 -4.31 -13.15 -28.03
N ASP A 41 -5.10 -14.15 -27.68
CA ASP A 41 -6.56 -14.05 -27.56
C ASP A 41 -6.93 -14.16 -26.09
N ILE A 42 -8.03 -13.52 -25.72
CA ILE A 42 -8.64 -13.69 -24.40
C ILE A 42 -9.68 -14.77 -24.50
N ALA A 43 -9.59 -15.77 -23.63
CA ALA A 43 -10.56 -16.85 -23.56
C ALA A 43 -11.98 -16.31 -23.35
N PRO A 44 -13.01 -16.92 -23.98
CA PRO A 44 -14.39 -16.52 -23.79
C PRO A 44 -14.77 -16.51 -22.31
N ARG A 45 -15.63 -15.57 -21.92
CA ARG A 45 -16.15 -15.46 -20.55
C ARG A 45 -17.27 -16.46 -20.34
N GLU A 46 -17.31 -17.03 -19.15
CA GLU A 46 -18.51 -17.67 -18.64
C GLU A 46 -19.37 -16.59 -17.96
N GLN A 47 -20.67 -16.53 -18.29
CA GLN A 47 -21.62 -15.62 -17.64
C GLN A 47 -22.37 -16.37 -16.55
N SER A 48 -22.52 -15.77 -15.38
CA SER A 48 -23.37 -16.29 -14.32
C SER A 48 -24.83 -16.32 -14.77
N ARG A 49 -25.51 -17.43 -14.56
CA ARG A 49 -26.93 -17.60 -14.88
C ARG A 49 -27.90 -17.10 -13.80
N ALA A 50 -27.43 -16.57 -12.71
CA ALA A 50 -28.26 -16.10 -11.60
C ALA A 50 -28.38 -14.58 -11.62
N ASP A 51 -29.53 -14.07 -12.05
CA ASP A 51 -30.07 -12.71 -11.89
C ASP A 51 -29.17 -11.50 -12.22
N ILE A 52 -28.24 -11.66 -13.16
CA ILE A 52 -27.29 -10.62 -13.48
C ILE A 52 -27.24 -10.44 -15.00
N ASN A 53 -28.08 -9.52 -15.51
CA ASN A 53 -27.95 -9.04 -16.88
C ASN A 53 -26.73 -8.11 -16.97
N VAL A 54 -25.68 -8.57 -17.63
CA VAL A 54 -24.53 -7.74 -17.95
C VAL A 54 -24.58 -7.45 -19.44
N ASP A 55 -25.00 -6.25 -19.79
CA ASP A 55 -24.61 -5.65 -21.04
C ASP A 55 -23.35 -4.82 -20.76
N PHE A 56 -22.21 -5.45 -20.87
CA PHE A 56 -20.97 -4.69 -20.83
C PHE A 56 -20.88 -3.90 -22.12
N GLY A 57 -20.99 -2.60 -22.02
CA GLY A 57 -20.61 -1.71 -23.11
C GLY A 57 -19.24 -2.14 -23.66
N THR A 58 -18.96 -1.82 -24.88
CA THR A 58 -17.86 -2.27 -25.75
C THR A 58 -16.43 -2.29 -25.15
N GLY A 59 -16.22 -1.86 -23.91
CA GLY A 59 -14.93 -1.84 -23.22
C GLY A 59 -14.45 -3.17 -22.62
N LEU A 60 -15.27 -4.22 -22.59
CA LEU A 60 -14.87 -5.56 -22.12
C LEU A 60 -14.77 -6.60 -23.24
N THR A 61 -14.97 -6.19 -24.47
CA THR A 61 -14.62 -6.98 -25.66
C THR A 61 -13.12 -6.95 -25.79
N GLY A 62 -12.47 -8.12 -25.67
CA GLY A 62 -11.03 -8.32 -25.67
C GLY A 62 -10.27 -7.80 -26.91
N THR A 63 -10.27 -6.50 -27.11
CA THR A 63 -9.45 -5.84 -28.11
C THR A 63 -8.25 -5.21 -27.44
N TRP A 64 -7.07 -5.59 -27.90
CA TRP A 64 -5.81 -5.04 -27.43
C TRP A 64 -5.61 -3.61 -27.96
N ASN A 65 -4.95 -2.78 -27.18
CA ASN A 65 -4.53 -1.44 -27.56
C ASN A 65 -2.99 -1.29 -27.48
N GLY A 66 -2.45 -0.22 -28.03
CA GLY A 66 -0.99 -0.01 -28.11
C GLY A 66 -0.29 0.18 -26.77
N GLU A 67 -1.02 0.25 -25.64
CA GLU A 67 -0.46 0.36 -24.30
C GLU A 67 -0.42 -0.99 -23.56
N ASP A 68 -1.13 -2.00 -24.10
CA ASP A 68 -1.19 -3.32 -23.51
C ASP A 68 0.17 -4.02 -23.56
N LYS A 69 0.56 -4.61 -22.45
CA LYS A 69 1.83 -5.31 -22.29
C LYS A 69 1.63 -6.71 -21.77
N LEU A 70 2.30 -7.65 -22.42
CA LEU A 70 2.33 -9.06 -22.07
C LEU A 70 3.67 -9.41 -21.42
N GLY A 71 3.63 -10.09 -20.28
CA GLY A 71 4.81 -10.71 -19.68
C GLY A 71 5.00 -12.11 -20.28
N VAL A 72 6.18 -12.38 -20.83
CA VAL A 72 6.51 -13.69 -21.41
C VAL A 72 7.71 -14.29 -20.70
N LEU A 73 7.59 -15.55 -20.33
CA LEU A 73 8.63 -16.40 -19.79
C LEU A 73 9.00 -17.41 -20.85
N ALA A 74 10.28 -17.49 -21.21
CA ALA A 74 10.80 -18.39 -22.23
C ALA A 74 11.78 -19.39 -21.63
N ASN A 75 11.71 -20.64 -22.07
CA ASN A 75 12.56 -21.76 -21.67
C ASN A 75 12.63 -22.02 -20.16
N ASP A 76 13.71 -21.58 -19.50
CA ASP A 76 14.00 -21.84 -18.08
C ASP A 76 13.24 -20.98 -17.09
N PHE A 77 12.39 -20.07 -17.58
CA PHE A 77 11.61 -19.13 -16.76
C PHE A 77 12.43 -18.23 -15.82
N SER A 78 13.72 -18.13 -16.03
CA SER A 78 14.60 -17.31 -15.21
C SER A 78 14.48 -15.82 -15.53
N LYS A 79 13.90 -15.49 -16.68
CA LYS A 79 13.84 -14.12 -17.20
C LYS A 79 12.43 -13.75 -17.65
N LEU A 80 11.89 -12.72 -17.04
CA LEU A 80 10.66 -12.10 -17.48
C LEU A 80 10.94 -11.09 -18.59
N LEU A 81 10.24 -11.23 -19.71
CA LEU A 81 10.38 -10.36 -20.87
C LEU A 81 9.07 -9.63 -21.14
N GLN A 82 9.15 -8.34 -21.43
CA GLN A 82 8.00 -7.51 -21.78
C GLN A 82 7.80 -7.48 -23.30
N PHE A 83 6.55 -7.70 -23.72
CA PHE A 83 6.08 -7.55 -25.09
C PHE A 83 4.95 -6.53 -25.13
N THR A 84 5.02 -5.56 -26.02
CA THR A 84 4.02 -4.50 -26.14
C THR A 84 3.16 -4.74 -27.38
N TYR A 85 1.85 -4.56 -27.26
CA TYR A 85 0.94 -4.71 -28.40
C TYR A 85 1.19 -3.62 -29.44
N THR A 86 1.26 -4.04 -30.69
CA THR A 86 1.44 -3.15 -31.84
C THR A 86 0.23 -3.28 -32.77
N THR A 87 -0.50 -2.18 -32.93
CA THR A 87 -1.76 -2.15 -33.72
C THR A 87 -1.53 -2.52 -35.18
N ASP A 88 -0.40 -2.13 -35.75
CA ASP A 88 -0.08 -2.41 -37.16
C ASP A 88 0.14 -3.89 -37.43
N SER A 89 0.85 -4.59 -36.55
CA SER A 89 1.10 -6.02 -36.68
C SER A 89 0.00 -6.88 -36.02
N LYS A 90 -0.86 -6.29 -35.21
CA LYS A 90 -1.86 -6.96 -34.35
C LYS A 90 -1.23 -8.04 -33.47
N ALA A 91 -0.02 -7.77 -32.99
CA ALA A 91 0.76 -8.70 -32.19
C ALA A 91 1.48 -7.99 -31.05
N PHE A 92 1.81 -8.73 -30.01
CA PHE A 92 2.71 -8.28 -28.95
C PHE A 92 4.15 -8.44 -29.42
N THR A 93 4.86 -7.35 -29.58
CA THR A 93 6.22 -7.32 -30.12
C THR A 93 7.25 -7.00 -29.05
N GLY A 94 8.39 -7.65 -29.11
CA GLY A 94 9.49 -7.49 -28.18
C GLY A 94 10.75 -8.20 -28.68
N SER A 95 11.73 -8.39 -27.79
CA SER A 95 13.00 -9.01 -28.14
C SER A 95 13.25 -10.26 -27.30
N LEU A 96 13.68 -11.36 -27.95
CA LEU A 96 14.17 -12.57 -27.31
C LEU A 96 15.67 -12.74 -27.55
N PHE A 97 16.35 -13.29 -26.55
CA PHE A 97 17.74 -13.68 -26.63
C PHE A 97 17.83 -15.21 -26.59
N GLY A 98 18.50 -15.82 -27.55
CA GLY A 98 18.72 -17.24 -27.54
C GLY A 98 19.02 -17.85 -28.91
N SER A 99 19.25 -19.17 -28.94
CA SER A 99 19.57 -19.95 -30.12
C SER A 99 18.32 -20.54 -30.77
N ALA A 100 18.46 -21.02 -32.01
CA ALA A 100 17.44 -21.85 -32.66
C ALA A 100 17.16 -23.11 -31.83
N GLY A 101 15.94 -23.60 -31.90
CA GLY A 101 15.53 -24.82 -31.21
C GLY A 101 14.09 -24.80 -30.75
N THR A 102 13.69 -25.84 -30.02
CA THR A 102 12.37 -25.89 -29.40
C THR A 102 12.35 -25.08 -28.11
N TRP A 103 11.42 -24.18 -28.04
CA TRP A 103 11.24 -23.27 -26.91
C TRP A 103 9.87 -23.46 -26.27
N ALA A 104 9.84 -23.43 -24.95
CA ALA A 104 8.61 -23.37 -24.17
C ALA A 104 8.34 -21.93 -23.77
N TYR A 105 7.12 -21.47 -23.99
CA TYR A 105 6.67 -20.13 -23.66
C TYR A 105 5.51 -20.17 -22.68
N ARG A 106 5.47 -19.21 -21.77
CA ARG A 106 4.34 -18.91 -20.91
C ARG A 106 4.10 -17.41 -20.91
N ALA A 107 2.86 -17.02 -20.74
CA ALA A 107 2.52 -15.62 -20.74
C ALA A 107 1.53 -15.28 -19.64
N PHE A 108 1.56 -14.02 -19.21
CA PHE A 108 0.56 -13.44 -18.34
C PHE A 108 0.29 -11.97 -18.72
N TYR A 109 -0.86 -11.47 -18.35
CA TYR A 109 -1.30 -10.10 -18.57
C TYR A 109 -1.94 -9.54 -17.29
N PRO A 110 -1.82 -8.24 -17.02
CA PRO A 110 -0.92 -7.29 -17.65
C PRO A 110 0.51 -7.42 -17.13
N HIS A 111 1.48 -7.11 -17.98
CA HIS A 111 2.84 -6.86 -17.53
C HIS A 111 2.97 -5.39 -17.16
N ASN A 112 3.34 -5.10 -15.94
CA ASN A 112 3.79 -3.77 -15.51
C ASN A 112 5.22 -3.85 -14.99
N GLY A 113 5.89 -2.73 -14.89
CA GLY A 113 7.31 -2.66 -14.48
C GLY A 113 7.62 -3.23 -13.10
N ASN A 114 6.59 -3.51 -12.28
CA ASN A 114 6.72 -4.06 -10.92
C ASN A 114 6.42 -5.56 -10.86
N ALA A 115 6.13 -6.21 -11.99
CA ALA A 115 5.97 -7.65 -12.04
C ALA A 115 7.32 -8.35 -11.83
N THR A 116 7.35 -9.40 -11.01
CA THR A 116 8.54 -10.21 -10.76
C THR A 116 8.24 -11.69 -10.92
N VAL A 117 9.29 -12.48 -11.16
CA VAL A 117 9.18 -13.92 -11.36
C VAL A 117 10.22 -14.66 -10.54
N SER A 118 9.82 -15.77 -9.92
CA SER A 118 10.70 -16.73 -9.27
C SER A 118 10.28 -18.14 -9.67
N GLY A 119 11.05 -18.78 -10.54
CA GLY A 119 10.65 -20.03 -11.20
C GLY A 119 9.35 -19.85 -11.99
N THR A 120 8.32 -20.63 -11.69
CA THR A 120 6.98 -20.49 -12.30
C THR A 120 6.04 -19.55 -11.53
N THR A 121 6.49 -18.99 -10.40
CA THR A 121 5.68 -18.07 -9.59
C THR A 121 5.85 -16.65 -10.11
N VAL A 122 4.74 -16.05 -10.49
CA VAL A 122 4.63 -14.66 -10.92
C VAL A 122 4.05 -13.83 -9.77
N THR A 123 4.63 -12.65 -9.53
CA THR A 123 4.11 -11.66 -8.59
C THR A 123 3.80 -10.38 -9.36
N VAL A 124 2.58 -9.89 -9.23
CA VAL A 124 2.11 -8.66 -9.89
C VAL A 124 1.51 -7.70 -8.87
N PRO A 125 1.50 -6.39 -9.11
CA PRO A 125 0.73 -5.44 -8.31
C PRO A 125 -0.76 -5.77 -8.33
N PHE A 126 -1.40 -5.64 -7.17
CA PHE A 126 -2.86 -5.84 -7.03
C PHE A 126 -3.41 -4.89 -5.97
N SER A 127 -3.23 -3.61 -6.18
CA SER A 127 -3.52 -2.55 -5.22
C SER A 127 -4.99 -2.56 -4.76
N ALA A 128 -5.18 -2.24 -3.48
CA ALA A 128 -6.47 -1.91 -2.91
C ALA A 128 -7.00 -0.56 -3.41
N LEU A 129 -6.12 0.34 -3.84
CA LEU A 129 -6.47 1.64 -4.41
C LEU A 129 -6.39 1.56 -5.92
N ARG A 130 -7.49 1.91 -6.58
CA ARG A 130 -7.62 1.81 -8.03
C ARG A 130 -8.19 3.08 -8.61
N THR A 131 -7.79 3.41 -9.83
CA THR A 131 -8.32 4.55 -10.57
C THR A 131 -9.07 4.05 -11.79
N GLN A 132 -10.27 4.57 -12.03
CA GLN A 132 -11.12 4.25 -13.17
C GLN A 132 -11.37 5.51 -14.02
N ASN A 133 -11.52 5.36 -15.31
CA ASN A 133 -11.84 6.45 -16.22
C ASN A 133 -13.35 6.49 -16.50
N GLY A 134 -14.08 7.27 -15.73
CA GLY A 134 -15.54 7.34 -15.81
C GLY A 134 -16.17 5.96 -15.57
N ASN A 135 -17.14 5.60 -16.39
CA ASN A 135 -17.81 4.30 -16.37
C ASN A 135 -17.06 3.21 -17.16
N LYS A 136 -15.77 3.40 -17.47
CA LYS A 136 -15.00 2.44 -18.27
C LYS A 136 -14.21 1.50 -17.36
N TYR A 137 -14.23 0.22 -17.72
CA TYR A 137 -13.42 -0.79 -17.05
C TYR A 137 -11.91 -0.48 -17.18
N ASN A 138 -11.17 -0.65 -16.08
CA ASN A 138 -9.71 -0.57 -16.08
C ASN A 138 -9.12 -1.99 -16.13
N SER A 139 -8.44 -2.34 -17.21
CA SER A 139 -7.83 -3.66 -17.42
C SER A 139 -6.52 -3.87 -16.64
N GLU A 140 -5.98 -2.87 -15.96
CA GLU A 140 -4.74 -2.98 -15.19
C GLU A 140 -4.78 -4.09 -14.13
N PHE A 141 -5.96 -4.37 -13.58
CA PHE A 141 -6.17 -5.43 -12.59
C PHE A 141 -6.84 -6.68 -13.16
N ASP A 142 -6.99 -6.79 -14.48
CA ASP A 142 -7.53 -7.96 -15.17
C ASP A 142 -6.44 -9.02 -15.36
N ILE A 143 -6.06 -9.68 -14.28
CA ILE A 143 -4.94 -10.62 -14.30
C ILE A 143 -5.34 -11.88 -15.06
N MET A 144 -4.54 -12.22 -16.08
CA MET A 144 -4.73 -13.40 -16.93
C MET A 144 -3.44 -14.18 -17.04
N ALA A 145 -3.54 -15.49 -17.20
CA ALA A 145 -2.42 -16.38 -17.50
C ALA A 145 -2.75 -17.24 -18.72
N ALA A 146 -1.73 -17.57 -19.49
CA ALA A 146 -1.86 -18.45 -20.66
C ALA A 146 -1.32 -19.85 -20.37
N ASP A 147 -1.83 -20.82 -21.12
CA ASP A 147 -1.24 -22.14 -21.21
C ASP A 147 0.23 -22.06 -21.64
N ALA A 148 1.00 -23.05 -21.22
CA ALA A 148 2.33 -23.22 -21.75
C ALA A 148 2.27 -23.65 -23.22
N ILE A 149 3.12 -23.04 -24.05
CA ILE A 149 3.19 -23.33 -25.47
C ILE A 149 4.62 -23.72 -25.83
N THR A 150 4.77 -24.85 -26.53
CA THR A 150 6.04 -25.26 -27.11
C THR A 150 6.06 -24.93 -28.60
N HIS A 151 7.12 -24.27 -29.05
CA HIS A 151 7.30 -23.91 -30.44
C HIS A 151 8.75 -24.17 -30.90
N ASN A 152 8.91 -24.69 -32.10
CA ASN A 152 10.22 -24.87 -32.70
C ASN A 152 10.64 -23.59 -33.47
N ASN A 153 11.55 -22.84 -32.91
CA ASN A 153 12.12 -21.68 -33.55
C ASN A 153 13.27 -22.13 -34.50
N ALA A 154 12.96 -22.28 -35.76
CA ALA A 154 13.96 -22.65 -36.78
C ALA A 154 15.07 -21.60 -36.93
N LYS A 155 14.76 -20.34 -36.64
CA LYS A 155 15.72 -19.24 -36.52
C LYS A 155 15.32 -18.38 -35.33
N PRO A 156 16.20 -18.20 -34.32
CA PRO A 156 15.97 -17.20 -33.32
C PRO A 156 15.81 -15.86 -34.03
N GLY A 157 14.73 -15.19 -33.74
CA GLY A 157 14.60 -13.85 -34.14
C GLY A 157 13.97 -13.49 -35.41
N LYS A 158 13.36 -14.33 -36.09
CA LYS A 158 12.35 -13.88 -37.03
C LYS A 158 11.02 -13.76 -36.32
N THR A 159 10.31 -12.64 -36.58
CA THR A 159 8.87 -12.58 -36.37
C THR A 159 8.31 -13.88 -36.93
N PRO A 160 7.56 -14.65 -36.15
CA PRO A 160 6.94 -15.86 -36.68
C PRO A 160 6.13 -15.45 -37.90
N GLU A 161 6.59 -15.80 -39.10
CA GLU A 161 5.82 -15.57 -40.30
C GLU A 161 4.54 -16.39 -40.17
N GLY A 162 3.42 -15.69 -39.91
CA GLY A 162 2.10 -16.30 -39.85
C GLY A 162 1.86 -17.22 -38.65
N ASN A 163 1.42 -16.69 -37.52
CA ASN A 163 0.73 -17.40 -36.44
C ASN A 163 1.50 -18.45 -35.65
N ALA A 164 2.81 -18.34 -35.51
CA ALA A 164 3.62 -19.41 -34.93
C ALA A 164 3.37 -19.63 -33.43
N VAL A 165 3.14 -18.59 -32.64
CA VAL A 165 2.81 -18.72 -31.22
C VAL A 165 1.61 -17.82 -30.89
N LYS A 166 0.52 -18.44 -30.47
CA LYS A 166 -0.70 -17.77 -30.07
C LYS A 166 -1.07 -18.17 -28.65
N PHE A 167 -1.01 -17.23 -27.74
CA PHE A 167 -1.46 -17.43 -26.36
C PHE A 167 -2.97 -17.36 -26.25
N ASN A 168 -3.55 -18.24 -25.48
CA ASN A 168 -4.94 -18.18 -25.04
C ASN A 168 -4.93 -17.77 -23.56
N LEU A 169 -5.27 -16.52 -23.28
CA LEU A 169 -5.21 -15.93 -21.96
C LEU A 169 -6.52 -16.15 -21.21
N HIS A 170 -6.44 -16.75 -20.04
CA HIS A 170 -7.57 -17.01 -19.16
C HIS A 170 -7.47 -16.13 -17.92
N ARG A 171 -8.57 -15.47 -17.56
CA ARG A 171 -8.62 -14.67 -16.34
C ARG A 171 -8.53 -15.55 -15.12
N ILE A 172 -7.60 -15.22 -14.24
CA ILE A 172 -7.47 -15.84 -12.91
C ILE A 172 -8.15 -15.02 -11.83
N THR A 173 -8.66 -13.83 -12.17
CA THR A 173 -9.50 -12.98 -11.33
C THR A 173 -10.95 -13.02 -11.80
N SER A 174 -11.84 -12.42 -11.01
CA SER A 174 -13.24 -12.19 -11.33
C SER A 174 -13.54 -10.71 -11.27
N ILE A 175 -14.60 -10.27 -11.92
CA ILE A 175 -15.03 -8.87 -11.93
C ILE A 175 -16.38 -8.77 -11.22
N LEU A 176 -16.44 -7.88 -10.20
CA LEU A 176 -17.69 -7.39 -9.64
C LEU A 176 -17.97 -6.04 -10.27
N ALA A 177 -19.04 -5.94 -11.04
CA ALA A 177 -19.49 -4.71 -11.69
C ALA A 177 -20.67 -4.13 -10.90
N LEU A 178 -20.49 -2.96 -10.31
CA LEU A 178 -21.53 -2.23 -9.61
C LEU A 178 -22.13 -1.17 -10.52
N LYS A 179 -23.44 -1.26 -10.75
CA LYS A 179 -24.26 -0.19 -11.32
C LYS A 179 -25.04 0.47 -10.21
N LEU A 180 -24.72 1.70 -9.88
CA LEU A 180 -25.30 2.44 -8.77
C LEU A 180 -26.08 3.66 -9.28
N GLN A 181 -27.27 3.84 -8.72
CA GLN A 181 -28.17 4.95 -9.04
C GLN A 181 -28.73 5.54 -7.73
N GLY A 182 -29.33 6.74 -7.83
CA GLY A 182 -30.12 7.34 -6.76
C GLY A 182 -29.54 8.58 -6.12
N GLY A 183 -28.37 9.04 -6.58
CA GLY A 183 -27.82 10.35 -6.21
C GLY A 183 -28.35 11.48 -7.09
N ALA A 184 -27.94 12.71 -6.79
CA ALA A 184 -28.28 13.88 -7.60
C ALA A 184 -27.40 13.96 -8.85
N ALA A 185 -27.98 14.30 -10.00
CA ALA A 185 -27.24 14.47 -11.26
C ALA A 185 -26.19 15.61 -11.22
N SER A 186 -26.34 16.54 -10.28
CA SER A 186 -25.39 17.64 -10.05
C SER A 186 -24.17 17.25 -9.22
N GLU A 187 -24.15 16.06 -8.63
CA GLU A 187 -23.06 15.52 -7.84
C GLU A 187 -22.26 14.50 -8.64
N LYS A 188 -20.97 14.37 -8.32
CA LYS A 188 -20.07 13.38 -8.91
C LYS A 188 -19.69 12.34 -7.88
N ILE A 189 -19.58 11.08 -8.29
CA ILE A 189 -19.03 10.04 -7.44
C ILE A 189 -17.55 10.32 -7.21
N ALA A 190 -17.15 10.53 -5.96
CA ALA A 190 -15.76 10.76 -5.58
C ALA A 190 -14.99 9.45 -5.44
N SER A 191 -15.63 8.44 -4.81
CA SER A 191 -15.10 7.08 -4.72
C SER A 191 -16.19 6.05 -4.47
N VAL A 192 -15.88 4.80 -4.80
CA VAL A 192 -16.67 3.64 -4.41
C VAL A 192 -15.74 2.63 -3.73
N MET A 193 -16.13 2.18 -2.54
CA MET A 193 -15.39 1.20 -1.75
C MET A 193 -16.17 -0.11 -1.66
N LEU A 194 -15.49 -1.21 -1.89
CA LEU A 194 -15.95 -2.56 -1.64
C LEU A 194 -15.27 -3.08 -0.37
N THR A 195 -16.05 -3.55 0.59
CA THR A 195 -15.57 -4.11 1.85
C THR A 195 -15.98 -5.57 1.99
N SER A 196 -15.07 -6.39 2.50
CA SER A 196 -15.30 -7.80 2.85
C SER A 196 -14.79 -8.06 4.27
N LYS A 197 -15.31 -9.10 4.93
CA LYS A 197 -14.75 -9.60 6.19
C LYS A 197 -13.46 -10.40 6.01
N LYS A 198 -13.10 -10.69 4.77
CA LYS A 198 -11.87 -11.39 4.38
C LYS A 198 -11.00 -10.49 3.53
N PRO A 199 -9.68 -10.75 3.48
CA PRO A 199 -8.81 -10.05 2.56
C PRO A 199 -9.29 -10.19 1.11
N ILE A 200 -9.50 -9.05 0.43
CA ILE A 200 -9.93 -8.97 -0.98
C ILE A 200 -8.95 -8.22 -1.86
N ALA A 201 -7.99 -7.55 -1.26
CA ALA A 201 -6.92 -6.83 -1.93
C ALA A 201 -5.62 -6.89 -1.14
N SER A 202 -4.53 -6.58 -1.80
CA SER A 202 -3.22 -6.41 -1.21
C SER A 202 -2.38 -5.57 -2.18
N GLU A 203 -1.17 -5.20 -1.83
CA GLU A 203 -0.31 -4.52 -2.80
C GLU A 203 0.16 -5.45 -3.92
N LYS A 204 0.22 -6.76 -3.65
CA LYS A 204 0.74 -7.76 -4.57
C LYS A 204 -0.11 -9.02 -4.58
N LEU A 205 -0.18 -9.62 -5.76
CA LEU A 205 -0.78 -10.91 -6.02
C LEU A 205 0.29 -11.87 -6.52
N THR A 206 0.30 -13.11 -6.03
CA THR A 206 1.14 -14.18 -6.56
C THR A 206 0.28 -15.26 -7.19
N PHE A 207 0.76 -15.84 -8.29
CA PHE A 207 0.18 -17.02 -8.93
C PHE A 207 1.25 -17.82 -9.65
N THR A 208 0.94 -19.07 -9.97
CA THR A 208 1.87 -19.95 -10.66
C THR A 208 1.40 -20.13 -12.10
N VAL A 209 2.28 -19.89 -13.07
CA VAL A 209 2.02 -20.21 -14.46
C VAL A 209 2.26 -21.71 -14.71
N PRO A 210 1.54 -22.35 -15.63
CA PRO A 210 1.72 -23.77 -15.92
C PRO A 210 3.17 -24.11 -16.28
N SER A 211 3.72 -25.16 -15.69
CA SER A 211 5.08 -25.63 -15.97
C SER A 211 5.14 -26.66 -17.12
N ASP A 212 4.09 -27.43 -17.32
CA ASP A 212 3.99 -28.40 -18.39
C ASP A 212 3.49 -27.73 -19.68
N PRO A 213 4.25 -27.74 -20.78
CA PRO A 213 3.82 -27.16 -22.06
C PRO A 213 2.66 -27.91 -22.71
N ASN A 214 2.35 -29.11 -22.25
CA ASN A 214 1.23 -29.90 -22.77
C ASN A 214 0.02 -29.91 -21.84
N ALA A 215 0.09 -29.21 -20.72
CA ALA A 215 -1.04 -29.11 -19.79
C ALA A 215 -2.22 -28.38 -20.45
N THR A 216 -3.39 -28.98 -20.39
CA THR A 216 -4.63 -28.30 -20.73
C THR A 216 -4.89 -27.24 -19.63
N TYR A 217 -5.26 -26.04 -20.03
CA TYR A 217 -5.59 -25.00 -19.08
C TYR A 217 -6.79 -25.42 -18.22
N ASP A 218 -6.56 -25.46 -16.93
CA ASP A 218 -7.62 -25.58 -15.92
C ASP A 218 -7.60 -24.33 -15.05
N PRO A 219 -8.60 -23.43 -15.16
CA PRO A 219 -8.68 -22.21 -14.35
C PRO A 219 -8.63 -22.51 -12.85
N SER A 220 -9.14 -23.66 -12.43
CA SER A 220 -9.14 -24.06 -11.01
C SER A 220 -7.76 -24.48 -10.51
N ALA A 221 -6.83 -24.82 -11.40
CA ALA A 221 -5.45 -25.17 -11.04
C ALA A 221 -4.58 -23.94 -10.71
N ILE A 222 -4.94 -22.76 -11.23
CA ILE A 222 -4.27 -21.50 -10.89
C ILE A 222 -4.95 -20.88 -9.69
N THR A 223 -4.33 -21.02 -8.52
CA THR A 223 -4.83 -20.40 -7.28
C THR A 223 -4.03 -19.14 -6.99
N PRO A 224 -4.56 -17.95 -7.33
CA PRO A 224 -3.91 -16.70 -7.00
C PRO A 224 -3.98 -16.46 -5.49
N LYS A 225 -2.93 -15.86 -4.93
CA LYS A 225 -2.84 -15.54 -3.50
C LYS A 225 -2.46 -14.08 -3.29
N LEU A 226 -3.15 -13.43 -2.35
CA LEU A 226 -2.77 -12.10 -1.89
C LEU A 226 -1.49 -12.20 -1.05
N VAL A 227 -0.57 -11.28 -1.26
CA VAL A 227 0.59 -11.08 -0.38
C VAL A 227 0.18 -10.03 0.66
N VAL A 228 -0.23 -10.49 1.83
CA VAL A 228 -0.84 -9.64 2.88
C VAL A 228 0.19 -8.99 3.80
N GLU A 229 1.45 -9.41 3.72
CA GLU A 229 2.54 -8.90 4.53
C GLU A 229 3.47 -8.01 3.71
N GLY A 230 3.62 -6.77 4.15
CA GLY A 230 4.65 -5.85 3.69
C GLY A 230 5.55 -5.44 4.87
N THR A 231 6.75 -5.00 4.57
CA THR A 231 7.61 -4.34 5.55
C THR A 231 7.72 -2.86 5.20
N SER A 232 7.66 -1.99 6.22
CA SER A 232 7.98 -0.57 6.05
C SER A 232 9.42 -0.40 5.59
N ALA A 233 9.77 0.77 5.06
CA ALA A 233 11.15 1.13 4.74
C ALA A 233 12.12 0.98 5.94
N MET A 234 11.60 0.97 7.16
CA MET A 234 12.32 0.74 8.42
C MET A 234 12.27 -0.72 8.91
N GLY A 235 11.73 -1.66 8.10
CA GLY A 235 11.71 -3.10 8.42
C GLY A 235 10.57 -3.55 9.33
N SER A 236 9.67 -2.68 9.75
CA SER A 236 8.50 -3.05 10.55
C SER A 236 7.39 -3.66 9.67
N PRO A 237 6.64 -4.68 10.13
CA PRO A 237 5.50 -5.21 9.39
C PRO A 237 4.45 -4.10 9.19
N ILE A 238 4.02 -3.90 7.95
CA ILE A 238 2.87 -3.05 7.63
C ILE A 238 1.66 -3.96 7.48
N SER A 239 0.66 -3.78 8.33
CA SER A 239 -0.65 -4.38 8.10
C SER A 239 -1.33 -3.62 6.97
N ILE A 240 -1.25 -4.17 5.77
CA ILE A 240 -1.97 -3.62 4.62
C ILE A 240 -3.45 -3.85 4.85
N ASN A 241 -4.26 -2.82 4.69
CA ASN A 241 -5.71 -2.95 4.79
C ASN A 241 -6.24 -3.77 3.62
N SER A 242 -6.32 -5.08 3.83
CA SER A 242 -6.70 -6.06 2.81
C SER A 242 -8.21 -6.28 2.69
N GLU A 243 -9.01 -5.67 3.57
CA GLU A 243 -10.46 -5.87 3.62
C GLU A 243 -11.24 -4.92 2.70
N HIS A 244 -10.56 -3.96 2.07
CA HIS A 244 -11.18 -2.94 1.24
C HIS A 244 -10.52 -2.83 -0.14
N ILE A 245 -11.33 -2.59 -1.16
CA ILE A 245 -10.89 -2.07 -2.45
C ILE A 245 -11.59 -0.73 -2.66
N THR A 246 -10.84 0.34 -2.89
CA THR A 246 -11.41 1.65 -3.22
C THR A 246 -11.09 2.01 -4.66
N VAL A 247 -12.13 2.38 -5.42
CA VAL A 247 -12.03 2.92 -6.77
C VAL A 247 -12.29 4.41 -6.70
N THR A 248 -11.33 5.20 -7.15
CA THR A 248 -11.45 6.63 -7.43
C THR A 248 -11.50 6.84 -8.94
N TYR A 249 -11.67 8.07 -9.38
CA TYR A 249 -11.81 8.38 -10.80
C TYR A 249 -10.69 9.33 -11.26
N ALA A 250 -10.20 9.09 -12.47
CA ALA A 250 -9.22 9.99 -13.08
C ALA A 250 -9.81 11.42 -13.21
N ASP A 251 -8.93 12.41 -13.17
CA ASP A 251 -9.31 13.82 -13.16
C ASP A 251 -10.31 14.15 -14.27
N GLY A 252 -11.41 14.79 -13.89
CA GLY A 252 -12.48 15.20 -14.79
C GLY A 252 -13.38 14.09 -15.34
N THR A 253 -13.14 12.82 -14.96
CA THR A 253 -13.90 11.68 -15.50
C THR A 253 -14.94 11.11 -14.54
N ALA A 254 -14.98 11.57 -13.29
CA ALA A 254 -15.90 11.08 -12.28
C ALA A 254 -17.35 11.05 -12.79
N PRO A 255 -18.05 9.90 -12.70
CA PRO A 255 -19.42 9.79 -13.18
C PRO A 255 -20.38 10.59 -12.30
N SER A 256 -21.57 10.84 -12.84
CA SER A 256 -22.64 11.47 -12.08
C SER A 256 -23.21 10.51 -11.03
N ALA A 257 -23.69 11.04 -9.91
CA ALA A 257 -24.27 10.22 -8.83
C ALA A 257 -25.68 9.68 -9.16
N ASP A 258 -26.34 10.20 -10.19
CA ASP A 258 -27.60 9.62 -10.68
C ASP A 258 -27.42 8.29 -11.41
N TYR A 259 -26.23 8.06 -12.02
CA TYR A 259 -25.82 6.78 -12.60
C TYR A 259 -24.30 6.64 -12.65
N SER A 260 -23.79 5.54 -12.11
CA SER A 260 -22.37 5.20 -12.18
C SER A 260 -22.16 3.69 -12.35
N GLU A 261 -21.08 3.33 -13.05
CA GLU A 261 -20.57 1.95 -13.13
C GLU A 261 -19.15 1.88 -12.55
N THR A 262 -18.96 0.98 -11.61
CA THR A 262 -17.66 0.76 -10.94
C THR A 262 -17.29 -0.70 -11.00
N PHE A 263 -16.02 -0.99 -11.29
CA PHE A 263 -15.54 -2.35 -11.50
C PHE A 263 -14.47 -2.71 -10.47
N PHE A 264 -14.62 -3.89 -9.86
CA PHE A 264 -13.70 -4.44 -8.87
C PHE A 264 -13.19 -5.79 -9.36
N ASN A 265 -11.90 -5.91 -9.63
CA ASN A 265 -11.27 -7.21 -9.80
C ASN A 265 -11.02 -7.82 -8.43
N VAL A 266 -11.51 -9.03 -8.23
CA VAL A 266 -11.39 -9.79 -6.98
C VAL A 266 -10.87 -11.19 -7.28
N LEU A 267 -10.34 -11.87 -6.27
CA LEU A 267 -9.92 -13.25 -6.43
C LEU A 267 -11.13 -14.20 -6.42
N PRO A 268 -11.02 -15.37 -7.07
CA PRO A 268 -11.92 -16.47 -6.82
C PRO A 268 -11.90 -16.85 -5.34
N ASP A 269 -13.06 -16.95 -4.72
CA ASP A 269 -13.19 -17.36 -3.30
C ASP A 269 -14.58 -17.96 -3.07
N ASP A 270 -14.64 -19.01 -2.28
CA ASP A 270 -15.88 -19.72 -1.94
C ASP A 270 -16.62 -19.11 -0.74
N SER A 271 -16.05 -18.10 -0.09
CA SER A 271 -16.49 -17.69 1.23
C SER A 271 -16.35 -16.20 1.58
N TYR A 272 -16.46 -15.28 0.60
CA TYR A 272 -16.49 -13.84 0.92
C TYR A 272 -17.65 -13.47 1.86
N GLY A 273 -18.78 -14.19 1.80
CA GLY A 273 -19.96 -13.89 2.60
C GLY A 273 -20.55 -12.53 2.24
N ASP A 274 -20.68 -11.67 3.26
CA ASP A 274 -21.19 -10.31 3.07
C ASP A 274 -20.18 -9.42 2.38
N LEU A 275 -20.62 -8.76 1.31
CA LEU A 275 -19.89 -7.73 0.60
C LEU A 275 -20.63 -6.40 0.76
N THR A 276 -19.97 -5.40 1.33
CA THR A 276 -20.54 -4.06 1.52
C THR A 276 -19.95 -3.11 0.48
N PHE A 277 -20.82 -2.46 -0.27
CA PHE A 277 -20.48 -1.38 -1.19
C PHE A 277 -20.82 -0.05 -0.53
N SER A 278 -19.88 0.89 -0.53
CA SER A 278 -20.06 2.24 -0.04
C SER A 278 -19.58 3.22 -1.09
N ALA A 279 -20.40 4.19 -1.43
CA ALA A 279 -20.05 5.25 -2.38
C ALA A 279 -20.17 6.60 -1.72
N CYS A 280 -19.28 7.53 -2.06
CA CYS A 280 -19.41 8.93 -1.65
C CYS A 280 -19.32 9.88 -2.83
N THR A 281 -19.89 11.08 -2.68
CA THR A 281 -19.87 12.13 -3.69
C THR A 281 -18.88 13.23 -3.35
N ASP A 282 -18.59 14.07 -4.33
CA ASP A 282 -17.80 15.31 -4.20
C ASP A 282 -18.43 16.35 -3.24
N LYS A 283 -19.66 16.12 -2.79
CA LYS A 283 -20.38 16.94 -1.80
C LYS A 283 -20.45 16.26 -0.43
N GLY A 284 -19.85 15.07 -0.27
CA GLY A 284 -19.84 14.33 0.98
C GLY A 284 -21.18 13.65 1.32
N ASN A 285 -22.04 13.44 0.33
CA ASN A 285 -23.16 12.53 0.48
C ASN A 285 -22.68 11.10 0.26
N ALA A 286 -23.24 10.13 0.98
CA ALA A 286 -22.87 8.74 0.89
C ALA A 286 -24.08 7.82 0.75
N ALA A 287 -23.85 6.70 0.08
CA ALA A 287 -24.76 5.57 0.00
C ALA A 287 -24.01 4.30 0.34
N SER A 288 -24.61 3.40 1.12
CA SER A 288 -24.02 2.11 1.44
C SER A 288 -25.09 1.02 1.46
N PHE A 289 -24.72 -0.17 1.02
CA PHE A 289 -25.56 -1.36 1.09
C PHE A 289 -24.70 -2.63 1.13
N THR A 290 -25.27 -3.69 1.67
CA THR A 290 -24.62 -5.00 1.80
C THR A 290 -25.36 -6.02 0.95
N ILE A 291 -24.61 -6.88 0.29
CA ILE A 291 -25.13 -8.09 -0.35
C ILE A 291 -24.50 -9.31 0.34
N THR A 292 -25.32 -10.33 0.61
CA THR A 292 -24.83 -11.60 1.12
C THR A 292 -24.69 -12.58 -0.04
N ARG A 293 -23.50 -13.10 -0.23
CA ARG A 293 -23.23 -14.12 -1.24
C ARG A 293 -23.22 -15.50 -0.59
N THR A 294 -23.99 -16.38 -1.19
CA THR A 294 -24.05 -17.81 -0.80
C THR A 294 -23.33 -18.70 -1.81
N THR A 295 -22.94 -18.15 -2.97
CA THR A 295 -22.25 -18.87 -4.05
C THR A 295 -20.81 -18.39 -4.16
N PRO A 296 -19.86 -19.26 -4.52
CA PRO A 296 -18.48 -18.89 -4.75
C PRO A 296 -18.31 -17.79 -5.80
N VAL A 297 -17.25 -16.99 -5.67
CA VAL A 297 -16.71 -16.17 -6.76
C VAL A 297 -15.80 -17.05 -7.58
N VAL A 298 -16.10 -17.23 -8.85
CA VAL A 298 -15.39 -18.13 -9.76
C VAL A 298 -14.52 -17.31 -10.72
N ALA A 299 -13.31 -17.79 -11.00
CA ALA A 299 -12.40 -17.16 -11.97
C ALA A 299 -13.06 -17.00 -13.34
N ASN A 300 -12.66 -15.98 -14.10
CA ASN A 300 -13.16 -15.65 -15.43
C ASN A 300 -14.65 -15.29 -15.51
N TRP A 301 -15.27 -15.00 -14.36
CA TRP A 301 -16.68 -14.59 -14.30
C TRP A 301 -16.82 -13.09 -14.08
N VAL A 302 -17.96 -12.57 -14.54
CA VAL A 302 -18.39 -11.20 -14.26
C VAL A 302 -19.72 -11.25 -13.52
N TYR A 303 -19.74 -10.60 -12.37
CA TYR A 303 -20.91 -10.49 -11.51
C TYR A 303 -21.38 -9.03 -11.51
N THR A 304 -22.62 -8.78 -11.89
CA THR A 304 -23.20 -7.44 -11.84
C THR A 304 -24.09 -7.27 -10.63
N VAL A 305 -23.93 -6.16 -9.96
CA VAL A 305 -24.76 -5.70 -8.86
C VAL A 305 -25.42 -4.39 -9.30
N GLU A 306 -26.75 -4.40 -9.47
CA GLU A 306 -27.52 -3.19 -9.77
C GLU A 306 -28.25 -2.74 -8.52
N ARG A 307 -28.06 -1.46 -8.15
CA ARG A 307 -28.69 -0.88 -6.97
C ARG A 307 -29.13 0.57 -7.20
N THR A 308 -30.33 0.87 -6.74
CA THR A 308 -30.77 2.23 -6.49
C THR A 308 -30.68 2.47 -4.98
N ALA A 309 -29.80 3.38 -4.55
CA ALA A 309 -29.63 3.71 -3.14
C ALA A 309 -29.61 5.22 -2.96
N PRO A 310 -30.35 5.75 -1.97
CA PRO A 310 -30.36 7.19 -1.72
C PRO A 310 -29.01 7.64 -1.17
N PHE A 311 -28.45 8.68 -1.76
CA PHE A 311 -27.29 9.36 -1.19
C PHE A 311 -27.76 10.37 -0.15
N THR A 312 -27.27 10.26 1.06
CA THR A 312 -27.59 11.14 2.17
C THR A 312 -26.31 11.73 2.73
N LYS A 313 -26.42 12.83 3.47
CA LYS A 313 -25.28 13.44 4.14
C LYS A 313 -24.56 12.40 4.99
N ALA A 314 -23.28 12.17 4.73
CA ALA A 314 -22.46 11.22 5.47
C ALA A 314 -22.27 11.64 6.94
N ALA A 315 -21.96 10.67 7.80
CA ALA A 315 -21.48 10.95 9.14
C ALA A 315 -20.12 11.68 9.08
N ALA A 316 -19.81 12.47 10.10
CA ALA A 316 -18.50 13.10 10.23
C ALA A 316 -17.38 12.03 10.27
N PRO A 317 -16.17 12.37 9.83
CA PRO A 317 -15.04 11.46 9.94
C PRO A 317 -14.82 11.02 11.39
N THR A 318 -14.26 9.82 11.57
CA THR A 318 -13.70 9.36 12.84
C THR A 318 -12.22 9.06 12.65
N VAL A 319 -11.43 9.33 13.69
CA VAL A 319 -10.00 9.01 13.72
C VAL A 319 -9.72 8.27 15.02
N GLU A 320 -9.06 7.13 14.92
CA GLU A 320 -8.70 6.29 16.05
C GLU A 320 -7.19 6.13 16.11
N TRP A 321 -6.61 6.25 17.29
CA TRP A 321 -5.26 5.76 17.58
C TRP A 321 -5.39 4.36 18.16
N ILE A 322 -5.10 3.35 17.35
CA ILE A 322 -5.37 1.94 17.70
C ILE A 322 -4.50 1.54 18.89
N GLY A 323 -5.13 0.92 19.88
CA GLY A 323 -4.47 0.51 21.13
C GLY A 323 -4.34 1.62 22.17
N HIS A 324 -4.83 2.84 21.88
CA HIS A 324 -4.83 3.97 22.80
C HIS A 324 -6.22 4.54 22.96
N GLU A 325 -6.97 4.05 23.94
CA GLU A 325 -8.33 4.53 24.23
C GLU A 325 -8.31 5.87 25.01
N ASP A 326 -7.30 6.05 25.88
CA ASP A 326 -7.11 7.30 26.62
C ASP A 326 -6.17 8.26 25.84
N LEU A 327 -6.76 9.26 25.20
CA LEU A 327 -6.05 10.31 24.46
C LEU A 327 -5.64 11.49 25.35
N THR A 328 -5.96 11.45 26.63
CA THR A 328 -5.66 12.55 27.57
C THR A 328 -4.29 12.38 28.22
N THR A 329 -3.91 11.12 28.50
CA THR A 329 -2.62 10.78 29.09
C THR A 329 -1.56 10.61 28.01
N PRO A 330 -0.44 11.31 28.07
CA PRO A 330 0.68 11.12 27.12
C PRO A 330 1.27 9.72 27.23
N THR A 331 1.62 9.15 26.08
CA THR A 331 2.33 7.88 25.99
C THR A 331 3.82 8.08 26.18
N GLU A 332 4.45 7.28 27.07
CA GLU A 332 5.89 7.33 27.28
C GLU A 332 6.63 6.83 26.03
N LEU A 333 7.64 7.58 25.58
CA LEU A 333 8.52 7.18 24.48
C LEU A 333 9.45 6.04 24.94
N LEU A 334 9.41 4.94 24.22
CA LEU A 334 10.33 3.82 24.40
C LEU A 334 11.67 4.10 23.70
N GLU A 335 12.74 3.41 24.08
CA GLU A 335 14.03 3.51 23.40
C GLU A 335 13.95 3.05 21.92
N SER A 336 13.06 2.10 21.64
CA SER A 336 12.78 1.62 20.29
C SER A 336 11.40 0.94 20.23
N GLY A 337 10.88 0.75 19.02
CA GLY A 337 9.62 0.04 18.81
C GLY A 337 8.37 0.88 19.10
N ASN A 338 8.49 2.20 18.96
CA ASN A 338 7.34 3.08 19.05
C ASN A 338 6.49 2.93 17.78
N SER A 339 5.20 2.78 17.94
CA SER A 339 4.24 2.75 16.84
C SER A 339 3.14 3.77 17.07
N ALA A 340 2.58 4.25 15.99
CA ALA A 340 1.33 5.00 16.02
C ALA A 340 0.47 4.50 14.85
N ASP A 341 -0.41 3.57 15.20
CA ASP A 341 -1.38 2.97 14.28
C ASP A 341 -2.63 3.84 14.23
N ILE A 342 -2.91 4.41 13.07
CA ILE A 342 -4.01 5.34 12.89
C ILE A 342 -5.01 4.76 11.91
N ARG A 343 -6.27 4.76 12.31
CA ARG A 343 -7.42 4.41 11.46
C ARG A 343 -8.29 5.64 11.27
N VAL A 344 -8.59 5.95 10.00
CA VAL A 344 -9.54 7.01 9.62
C VAL A 344 -10.72 6.38 8.93
N SER A 345 -11.93 6.70 9.37
CA SER A 345 -13.18 6.38 8.66
C SER A 345 -13.88 7.68 8.30
N ALA A 346 -14.04 7.93 7.00
CA ALA A 346 -14.65 9.14 6.45
C ALA A 346 -15.70 8.75 5.39
N PRO A 347 -16.92 8.40 5.78
CA PRO A 347 -17.94 7.93 4.83
C PRO A 347 -18.24 8.93 3.70
N GLY A 348 -18.04 10.22 3.94
CA GLY A 348 -18.16 11.28 2.93
C GLY A 348 -16.93 11.47 2.03
N GLY A 349 -15.90 10.65 2.18
CA GLY A 349 -14.60 10.76 1.50
C GLY A 349 -13.71 11.84 2.09
N ILE A 350 -12.43 11.55 2.26
CA ILE A 350 -11.43 12.51 2.77
C ILE A 350 -11.19 13.60 1.73
N LYS A 351 -11.39 14.84 2.10
CA LYS A 351 -11.05 16.04 1.31
C LYS A 351 -9.67 16.55 1.65
N SER A 352 -9.34 16.61 2.95
CA SER A 352 -8.03 17.04 3.43
C SER A 352 -7.67 16.37 4.75
N MET A 353 -6.38 16.18 4.96
CA MET A 353 -5.82 15.67 6.19
C MET A 353 -4.55 16.42 6.53
N GLN A 354 -4.59 17.18 7.62
CA GLN A 354 -3.49 17.99 8.11
C GLN A 354 -2.88 17.37 9.36
N VAL A 355 -1.57 17.44 9.50
CA VAL A 355 -0.85 17.15 10.74
C VAL A 355 -0.13 18.39 11.23
N ASP A 356 -0.38 18.75 12.49
CA ASP A 356 0.34 19.81 13.21
C ASP A 356 1.18 19.16 14.31
N ILE A 357 2.50 19.43 14.33
CA ILE A 357 3.45 18.88 15.29
C ILE A 357 3.88 19.97 16.25
N THR A 358 3.68 19.75 17.54
CA THR A 358 4.16 20.61 18.61
C THR A 358 5.14 19.80 19.47
N SER A 359 6.42 20.16 19.42
CA SER A 359 7.47 19.44 20.14
C SER A 359 8.65 20.37 20.39
N SER A 360 9.05 20.52 21.62
CA SER A 360 10.25 21.33 21.96
C SER A 360 11.54 20.73 21.36
N VAL A 361 11.53 19.44 21.02
CA VAL A 361 12.69 18.74 20.47
C VAL A 361 12.74 18.80 18.95
N LEU A 362 11.58 18.56 18.28
CA LEU A 362 11.50 18.50 16.82
C LEU A 362 11.42 19.87 16.16
N THR A 363 10.79 20.85 16.82
CA THR A 363 10.48 22.16 16.26
C THR A 363 11.39 23.28 16.77
N THR A 364 12.34 22.97 17.67
CA THR A 364 13.35 23.93 18.14
C THR A 364 14.59 23.84 17.24
N PRO A 365 15.23 24.97 16.89
CA PRO A 365 16.48 24.94 16.13
C PRO A 365 17.56 24.10 16.83
N MET A 366 18.29 23.34 16.05
CA MET A 366 19.42 22.55 16.55
C MET A 366 20.57 23.46 16.97
N GLU A 367 21.35 23.05 17.97
CA GLU A 367 22.50 23.81 18.45
C GLU A 367 23.46 24.17 17.30
N GLY A 368 23.70 25.46 17.09
CA GLY A 368 24.57 25.96 16.01
C GLY A 368 23.95 25.95 14.62
N SER A 369 22.63 25.76 14.49
CA SER A 369 21.89 25.80 13.25
C SER A 369 20.64 26.69 13.39
N GLU A 370 20.20 27.27 12.27
CA GLU A 370 18.90 27.96 12.22
C GLU A 370 17.74 26.95 11.91
N GLN A 371 18.07 25.72 11.50
CA GLN A 371 17.10 24.69 11.16
C GLN A 371 16.75 23.83 12.35
N ASN A 372 15.46 23.50 12.46
CA ASN A 372 14.98 22.47 13.38
C ASN A 372 15.10 21.07 12.75
N LEU A 373 14.84 20.03 13.55
CA LEU A 373 14.98 18.65 13.09
C LEU A 373 14.00 18.27 11.99
N LEU A 374 12.75 18.76 12.03
CA LEU A 374 11.77 18.49 10.97
C LEU A 374 12.24 19.06 9.64
N GLU A 375 12.75 20.27 9.61
CA GLU A 375 13.28 20.90 8.40
C GLU A 375 14.50 20.15 7.85
N ALA A 376 15.37 19.64 8.73
CA ALA A 376 16.52 18.84 8.34
C ALA A 376 16.11 17.54 7.59
N VAL A 377 14.96 16.98 7.93
CA VAL A 377 14.38 15.79 7.25
C VAL A 377 13.30 16.14 6.23
N LYS A 378 13.23 17.41 5.78
CA LYS A 378 12.29 17.93 4.76
C LYS A 378 10.83 17.92 5.19
N LEU A 379 10.56 17.92 6.49
CA LEU A 379 9.24 18.08 7.08
C LEU A 379 9.05 19.50 7.60
N ALA A 380 7.82 19.82 8.02
CA ALA A 380 7.46 21.10 8.64
C ALA A 380 6.59 20.85 9.87
N PRO A 381 6.51 21.83 10.81
CA PRO A 381 5.63 21.71 11.97
C PRO A 381 4.13 21.60 11.62
N SER A 382 3.73 22.07 10.46
CA SER A 382 2.36 21.96 9.95
C SER A 382 2.39 21.52 8.50
N MET A 383 1.73 20.41 8.17
CA MET A 383 1.76 19.80 6.86
C MET A 383 0.38 19.34 6.42
N GLU A 384 0.01 19.64 5.18
CA GLU A 384 -1.19 19.10 4.54
C GLU A 384 -0.82 17.82 3.79
N LEU A 385 -1.31 16.67 4.27
CA LEU A 385 -0.94 15.37 3.73
C LEU A 385 -1.58 15.09 2.37
N THR A 386 -2.75 15.66 2.08
CA THR A 386 -3.44 15.51 0.79
C THR A 386 -2.86 16.42 -0.30
N ASN A 387 -2.06 17.42 0.08
CA ASN A 387 -1.39 18.33 -0.83
C ASN A 387 -0.06 18.82 -0.24
N PRO A 388 0.99 17.98 -0.17
CA PRO A 388 2.30 18.38 0.33
C PRO A 388 2.88 19.55 -0.44
N ALA A 389 3.61 20.43 0.25
CA ALA A 389 4.13 21.67 -0.32
C ALA A 389 5.08 21.46 -1.52
N ASN A 390 5.78 20.32 -1.56
CA ASN A 390 6.68 19.95 -2.65
C ASN A 390 6.96 18.43 -2.65
N ASN A 391 7.63 17.95 -3.69
CA ASN A 391 7.94 16.53 -3.85
C ASN A 391 8.89 15.98 -2.77
N ASP A 392 9.82 16.81 -2.25
CA ASP A 392 10.74 16.38 -1.20
C ASP A 392 9.98 16.11 0.09
N MET A 393 9.02 16.98 0.44
CA MET A 393 8.14 16.78 1.59
C MET A 393 7.27 15.54 1.40
N ALA A 394 6.69 15.34 0.20
CA ALA A 394 5.89 14.16 -0.09
C ALA A 394 6.69 12.86 0.09
N ALA A 395 7.95 12.83 -0.40
CA ALA A 395 8.84 11.69 -0.25
C ALA A 395 9.23 11.45 1.21
N ALA A 396 9.53 12.51 1.97
CA ALA A 396 9.85 12.43 3.39
C ALA A 396 8.66 11.89 4.20
N LEU A 397 7.45 12.42 3.97
CA LEU A 397 6.23 11.93 4.61
C LEU A 397 6.03 10.43 4.37
N ALA A 398 6.12 9.99 3.11
CA ALA A 398 6.00 8.57 2.76
C ALA A 398 7.09 7.72 3.44
N GLY A 399 8.33 8.23 3.52
CA GLY A 399 9.44 7.57 4.22
C GLY A 399 9.21 7.36 5.72
N PHE A 400 8.44 8.24 6.36
CA PHE A 400 8.04 8.13 7.77
C PHE A 400 6.72 7.36 7.98
N GLY A 401 6.12 6.82 6.93
CA GLY A 401 4.91 6.01 7.00
C GLY A 401 3.59 6.80 6.89
N PHE A 402 3.65 8.10 6.55
CA PHE A 402 2.43 8.85 6.25
C PHE A 402 1.86 8.42 4.89
N PRO A 403 0.54 8.41 4.75
CA PRO A 403 -0.10 8.08 3.49
C PRO A 403 0.16 9.16 2.43
N THR A 404 0.28 8.72 1.19
CA THR A 404 0.38 9.62 0.03
C THR A 404 -0.96 10.32 -0.27
N PRO A 405 -0.98 11.43 -1.03
CA PRO A 405 -2.23 12.07 -1.45
C PRO A 405 -3.24 11.11 -2.09
N ALA A 406 -2.78 10.18 -2.94
CA ALA A 406 -3.63 9.18 -3.57
C ALA A 406 -4.25 8.19 -2.57
N GLN A 407 -3.54 7.90 -1.48
CA GLN A 407 -4.02 7.04 -0.39
C GLN A 407 -4.96 7.77 0.58
N LEU A 408 -5.19 9.08 0.39
CA LEU A 408 -6.04 9.91 1.24
C LEU A 408 -7.24 10.48 0.50
N LEU A 409 -7.02 11.11 -0.66
CA LEU A 409 -8.07 11.85 -1.37
C LEU A 409 -9.22 10.95 -1.76
N ASN A 410 -10.43 11.35 -1.35
CA ASN A 410 -11.69 10.64 -1.57
C ASN A 410 -11.77 9.25 -0.94
N GLN A 411 -10.78 8.84 -0.13
CA GLN A 411 -10.84 7.56 0.59
C GLN A 411 -11.88 7.61 1.70
N GLN A 412 -12.64 6.52 1.83
CA GLN A 412 -13.63 6.37 2.91
C GLN A 412 -13.05 5.65 4.12
N HIS A 413 -11.96 4.94 3.94
CA HIS A 413 -11.24 4.23 5.00
C HIS A 413 -9.74 4.26 4.71
N VAL A 414 -8.94 4.63 5.70
CA VAL A 414 -7.48 4.68 5.62
C VAL A 414 -6.89 4.12 6.91
N TYR A 415 -5.90 3.26 6.77
CA TYR A 415 -5.05 2.79 7.85
C TYR A 415 -3.59 3.07 7.52
N PHE A 416 -2.84 3.59 8.48
CA PHE A 416 -1.41 3.86 8.31
C PHE A 416 -0.66 3.89 9.65
N GLN A 417 0.66 3.74 9.57
CA GLN A 417 1.57 3.72 10.73
C GLN A 417 2.67 4.76 10.55
N ILE A 418 2.90 5.57 11.57
CA ILE A 418 3.96 6.58 11.58
C ILE A 418 5.10 6.25 12.56
N GLY A 419 5.39 4.97 12.76
CA GLY A 419 6.43 4.51 13.69
C GLY A 419 7.80 5.13 13.44
N GLY A 420 8.20 5.31 12.17
CA GLY A 420 9.51 5.88 11.83
C GLY A 420 9.74 7.30 12.36
N LEU A 421 8.72 8.15 12.35
CA LEU A 421 8.82 9.50 12.91
C LEU A 421 8.87 9.48 14.44
N ILE A 422 8.11 8.58 15.07
CA ILE A 422 8.10 8.44 16.52
C ILE A 422 9.41 7.83 17.05
N ASP A 423 9.97 6.87 16.32
CA ASP A 423 11.30 6.31 16.65
C ASP A 423 12.40 7.37 16.51
N MET A 424 12.34 8.21 15.48
CA MET A 424 13.25 9.36 15.36
C MET A 424 13.12 10.31 16.55
N LEU A 425 11.88 10.65 16.96
CA LEU A 425 11.64 11.45 18.16
C LEU A 425 12.24 10.81 19.41
N ALA A 426 12.04 9.50 19.61
CA ALA A 426 12.59 8.76 20.74
C ALA A 426 14.12 8.80 20.78
N MET A 427 14.78 8.62 19.61
CA MET A 427 16.24 8.72 19.49
C MET A 427 16.78 10.09 19.90
N VAL A 428 16.12 11.17 19.47
CA VAL A 428 16.53 12.54 19.84
C VAL A 428 16.26 12.80 21.32
N CYS A 429 15.15 12.30 21.84
CA CYS A 429 14.80 12.42 23.26
C CYS A 429 15.65 11.55 24.18
N ALA A 430 16.48 10.63 23.68
CA ALA A 430 17.37 9.82 24.51
C ALA A 430 18.43 10.64 25.26
N GLU A 431 18.80 11.80 24.71
CA GLU A 431 19.84 12.68 25.26
C GLU A 431 19.28 13.93 25.99
N VAL A 432 17.95 14.06 26.12
CA VAL A 432 17.36 15.22 26.83
C VAL A 432 17.56 15.10 28.34
N THR A 433 17.76 16.24 28.97
CA THR A 433 17.99 16.34 30.44
C THR A 433 16.75 16.80 31.20
N GLU A 434 15.69 17.15 30.47
CA GLU A 434 14.41 17.58 31.02
C GLU A 434 13.25 16.83 30.35
N THR A 435 12.17 16.60 31.08
CA THR A 435 10.96 15.97 30.53
C THR A 435 10.42 16.78 29.36
N THR A 436 10.20 16.11 28.23
CA THR A 436 9.70 16.73 26.99
C THR A 436 8.38 16.13 26.56
N ASN A 437 7.50 16.97 25.99
CA ASN A 437 6.24 16.55 25.41
C ASN A 437 6.24 16.81 23.90
N SER A 438 5.58 15.93 23.17
CA SER A 438 5.43 16.05 21.73
C SER A 438 4.01 15.64 21.32
N ASP A 439 3.32 16.54 20.68
CA ASP A 439 1.94 16.36 20.23
C ASP A 439 1.89 16.31 18.70
N PHE A 440 1.20 15.29 18.16
CA PHE A 440 0.90 15.14 16.75
C PHE A 440 -0.61 15.25 16.57
N LYS A 441 -1.07 16.42 16.14
CA LYS A 441 -2.48 16.72 15.98
C LYS A 441 -2.90 16.48 14.53
N PHE A 442 -3.77 15.51 14.30
CA PHE A 442 -4.37 15.22 13.01
C PHE A 442 -5.74 15.89 12.90
N THR A 443 -5.97 16.59 11.80
CA THR A 443 -7.27 17.18 11.44
C THR A 443 -7.72 16.58 10.13
N VAL A 444 -8.81 15.80 10.15
CA VAL A 444 -9.41 15.20 8.95
C VAL A 444 -10.65 15.98 8.59
N THR A 445 -10.77 16.37 7.31
CA THR A 445 -11.95 17.06 6.76
C THR A 445 -12.50 16.20 5.62
N ASP A 446 -13.81 15.94 5.61
CA ASP A 446 -14.49 15.23 4.52
C ASP A 446 -14.96 16.17 3.39
N ASN A 447 -15.52 15.60 2.33
CA ASN A 447 -16.05 16.37 1.18
C ASN A 447 -17.25 17.25 1.57
N ALA A 448 -17.97 16.95 2.65
CA ALA A 448 -19.02 17.82 3.20
C ALA A 448 -18.47 18.97 4.06
N GLY A 449 -17.16 19.03 4.29
CA GLY A 449 -16.50 20.01 5.15
C GLY A 449 -16.62 19.69 6.65
N GLN A 450 -17.08 18.52 7.03
CA GLN A 450 -17.11 18.08 8.43
C GLN A 450 -15.70 17.73 8.89
N LYS A 451 -15.36 18.09 10.13
CA LYS A 451 -14.00 17.96 10.67
C LYS A 451 -13.97 17.10 11.92
N THR A 452 -12.91 16.31 12.03
CA THR A 452 -12.57 15.58 13.27
C THR A 452 -11.09 15.77 13.55
N VAL A 453 -10.77 15.93 14.84
CA VAL A 453 -9.40 16.15 15.33
C VAL A 453 -9.05 15.08 16.34
N ILE A 454 -7.85 14.51 16.21
CA ILE A 454 -7.21 13.68 17.22
C ILE A 454 -5.82 14.22 17.51
N THR A 455 -5.34 14.09 18.75
CA THR A 455 -3.97 14.44 19.12
C THR A 455 -3.30 13.22 19.75
N LEU A 456 -2.23 12.75 19.13
CA LEU A 456 -1.34 11.75 19.70
C LEU A 456 -0.34 12.47 20.57
N LYS A 457 -0.31 12.14 21.87
CA LYS A 457 0.56 12.78 22.85
C LYS A 457 1.64 11.82 23.29
N TYR A 458 2.88 12.24 23.13
CA TYR A 458 4.06 11.51 23.61
C TYR A 458 4.81 12.31 24.66
N VAL A 459 5.41 11.61 25.61
CA VAL A 459 6.26 12.20 26.64
C VAL A 459 7.57 11.40 26.73
N LYS A 460 8.66 12.08 26.91
CA LYS A 460 9.91 11.51 27.43
C LYS A 460 10.10 12.04 28.85
N THR A 461 9.88 11.17 29.81
CA THR A 461 10.09 11.51 31.21
C THR A 461 11.57 11.36 31.56
N VAL A 462 12.15 12.42 32.09
CA VAL A 462 13.51 12.37 32.66
C VAL A 462 13.38 12.33 34.16
N VAL A 463 13.78 11.23 34.74
CA VAL A 463 13.84 11.10 36.19
C VAL A 463 15.16 11.68 36.65
N SER A 464 15.09 12.67 37.56
CA SER A 464 16.30 13.26 38.14
C SER A 464 17.15 12.21 38.83
N PRO A 465 18.47 12.24 38.61
CA PRO A 465 19.31 11.23 39.21
C PRO A 465 19.28 11.33 40.73
N ILE A 466 19.22 10.20 41.41
CA ILE A 466 19.39 10.13 42.85
C ILE A 466 20.84 10.44 43.15
N THR A 467 21.08 11.51 43.94
CA THR A 467 22.41 11.88 44.39
C THR A 467 22.60 11.48 45.83
N TYR A 468 23.82 11.26 46.21
CA TYR A 468 24.19 10.97 47.61
C TYR A 468 25.33 11.90 48.05
N ASN A 469 25.33 12.22 49.32
CA ASN A 469 26.47 12.94 49.92
C ASN A 469 27.65 11.99 50.10
N ASN A 470 28.86 12.46 49.76
CA ASN A 470 30.09 11.68 49.91
C ASN A 470 30.50 11.45 51.38
N ASP A 471 29.84 12.09 52.32
CA ASP A 471 30.08 11.94 53.75
C ASP A 471 29.36 10.67 54.25
N ALA A 472 29.97 9.52 53.96
CA ALA A 472 29.50 8.24 54.45
C ALA A 472 30.17 7.89 55.79
N ASP A 473 29.39 7.59 56.78
CA ASP A 473 29.87 6.97 58.04
C ASP A 473 30.11 5.49 57.81
N LEU A 474 31.36 5.09 57.73
CA LEU A 474 31.77 3.71 57.52
C LEU A 474 32.29 3.13 58.83
N TRP A 475 31.56 2.19 59.41
CA TRP A 475 31.97 1.42 60.59
C TRP A 475 32.25 -0.04 60.21
N ALA A 476 32.95 -0.76 61.01
CA ALA A 476 33.36 -2.15 60.75
C ALA A 476 32.17 -3.05 60.33
N ASN A 477 30.97 -2.77 60.81
CA ASN A 477 29.75 -3.55 60.58
C ASN A 477 28.57 -2.73 60.04
N THR A 478 28.72 -1.43 59.86
CA THR A 478 27.62 -0.53 59.38
C THR A 478 28.17 0.53 58.46
N ALA A 479 27.38 0.89 57.46
CA ALA A 479 27.60 2.06 56.61
C ALA A 479 26.27 2.86 56.56
N SER A 480 26.35 4.17 56.76
CA SER A 480 25.22 5.08 56.57
C SER A 480 25.57 6.14 55.54
N PHE A 481 24.61 6.48 54.70
CA PHE A 481 24.73 7.56 53.74
C PHE A 481 23.34 8.20 53.55
N THR A 482 23.34 9.48 53.22
CA THR A 482 22.12 10.22 52.95
C THR A 482 21.86 10.26 51.45
N LEU A 483 20.68 9.83 51.02
CA LEU A 483 20.21 9.96 49.65
C LEU A 483 19.37 11.21 49.51
N ASN A 484 19.68 12.04 48.53
CA ASN A 484 18.82 13.11 48.09
C ASN A 484 17.88 12.54 47.01
N ILE A 485 16.63 12.27 47.40
CA ILE A 485 15.62 11.70 46.53
C ILE A 485 14.87 12.84 45.89
N PRO A 486 14.84 12.95 44.53
CA PRO A 486 14.06 13.94 43.84
C PRO A 486 12.54 13.80 44.14
N ALA A 487 11.81 14.91 44.09
CA ALA A 487 10.38 14.93 44.40
C ALA A 487 9.53 14.18 43.36
N ASP A 488 10.06 13.96 42.17
CA ASP A 488 9.45 13.26 41.05
C ASP A 488 9.70 11.75 41.06
N ALA A 489 10.52 11.24 41.99
CA ALA A 489 10.76 9.81 42.11
C ALA A 489 9.54 9.06 42.68
N THR A 490 9.03 8.07 41.91
CA THR A 490 7.88 7.25 42.33
C THR A 490 8.28 6.04 43.18
N SER A 491 9.54 5.62 43.13
CA SER A 491 10.11 4.55 43.95
C SER A 491 11.62 4.68 44.06
N VAL A 492 12.17 4.17 45.11
CA VAL A 492 13.63 4.12 45.33
C VAL A 492 14.01 2.70 45.74
N SER A 493 14.98 2.13 45.02
CA SER A 493 15.58 0.83 45.38
C SER A 493 17.08 1.01 45.60
N VAL A 494 17.59 0.56 46.72
CA VAL A 494 19.01 0.59 47.05
C VAL A 494 19.54 -0.83 47.02
N GLN A 495 20.54 -1.07 46.19
CA GLN A 495 21.25 -2.33 46.14
C GLN A 495 22.69 -2.11 46.63
N TYR A 496 23.20 -3.01 47.46
CA TYR A 496 24.58 -2.97 47.95
C TYR A 496 25.29 -4.29 47.69
N ARG A 497 26.60 -4.21 47.59
CA ARG A 497 27.46 -5.38 47.41
C ARG A 497 28.71 -5.22 48.26
N ILE A 498 29.02 -6.25 49.01
CA ILE A 498 30.27 -6.30 49.76
C ILE A 498 31.45 -6.47 48.79
N LYS A 499 32.52 -5.69 48.96
CA LYS A 499 33.68 -5.76 48.07
C LYS A 499 34.22 -7.19 47.99
N GLY A 500 34.28 -7.72 46.75
CA GLY A 500 34.73 -9.11 46.50
C GLY A 500 33.60 -10.13 46.31
N GLN A 501 32.35 -9.77 46.58
CA GLN A 501 31.19 -10.62 46.23
C GLN A 501 30.66 -10.29 44.83
N THR A 502 30.06 -11.29 44.18
CA THR A 502 29.45 -11.13 42.82
C THR A 502 27.96 -10.85 42.84
N THR A 503 27.29 -11.10 43.96
CA THR A 503 25.85 -10.90 44.14
C THR A 503 25.53 -9.56 44.77
N TRP A 504 24.46 -8.90 44.29
CA TRP A 504 23.86 -7.71 44.88
C TRP A 504 22.78 -8.10 45.89
N ASN A 505 22.67 -7.37 46.98
CA ASN A 505 21.62 -7.52 47.97
C ASN A 505 20.58 -6.41 47.84
#